data_64544b894118ab0c311caed465094fee
#
_entry.id   64544b894118ab0c311caed465094fee
#
_cell.length_a   1.000
_cell.length_b   1.000
_cell.length_c   1.000
_cell.angle_alpha   90.00
_cell.angle_beta   90.00
_cell.angle_gamma   90.00
#
_symmetry.space_group_name_H-M   'P 1'
#
loop_
_entity.id
_entity.type
_entity.pdbx_description
1 polymer ?
#
loop_
_entity_poly.entity_id
_entity_poly.type
_entity_poly.pdbx_seq_one_letter_code
_entity_poly.pdbx_strand_id
1 'polypeptide(L)'
;MTKSELDRFRAILTAKVAELERFTRHREGITIERSADQLEEIQAASERALAVCNLDREFNQLRNARAALRRIPEGSFGTCQQCDDDIHPKRLAAVPWATFCIRCQEAIDNNLDLEEIQAPSRDLLRRAA
;
A
#
# COMPACT_ATOMS: atom_id res chain seq x y z
N MET A 1 0.63 17.14 17.64
CA MET A 1 2.00 17.18 17.12
C MET A 1 2.49 18.61 17.01
N THR A 2 3.77 18.81 17.32
CA THR A 2 4.42 20.11 17.15
C THR A 2 4.71 20.38 15.69
N LYS A 3 4.92 21.65 15.33
CA LYS A 3 5.31 22.05 13.97
C LYS A 3 6.63 21.38 13.55
N SER A 4 7.55 21.25 14.48
CA SER A 4 8.84 20.59 14.25
C SER A 4 8.69 19.11 13.88
N GLU A 5 7.80 18.40 14.57
CA GLU A 5 7.48 17.01 14.26
C GLU A 5 6.80 16.87 12.90
N LEU A 6 5.88 17.76 12.57
CA LEU A 6 5.21 17.76 11.26
C LEU A 6 6.19 18.03 10.12
N ASP A 7 7.12 18.95 10.30
CA ASP A 7 8.16 19.25 9.30
C ASP A 7 9.08 18.04 9.10
N ARG A 8 9.40 17.34 10.17
CA ARG A 8 10.19 16.11 10.13
C ARG A 8 9.48 15.00 9.34
N PHE A 9 8.20 14.78 9.63
CA PHE A 9 7.39 13.81 8.89
C PHE A 9 7.22 14.20 7.42
N ARG A 10 7.05 15.49 7.14
CA ARG A 10 6.99 16.00 5.77
C ARG A 10 8.26 15.66 4.99
N ALA A 11 9.43 15.86 5.58
CA ALA A 11 10.71 15.53 4.96
C ALA A 11 10.83 14.02 4.69
N ILE A 12 10.46 13.18 5.65
CA ILE A 12 10.49 11.72 5.53
C ILE A 12 9.54 11.26 4.40
N LEU A 13 8.32 11.78 4.39
CA LEU A 13 7.31 11.41 3.40
C LEU A 13 7.69 11.89 1.99
N THR A 14 8.25 13.08 1.88
CA THR A 14 8.72 13.61 0.58
C THR A 14 9.83 12.75 0.01
N ALA A 15 10.79 12.34 0.84
CA ALA A 15 11.85 11.42 0.44
C ALA A 15 11.31 10.05 0.03
N LYS A 16 10.33 9.54 0.77
CA LYS A 16 9.70 8.24 0.46
C LYS A 16 8.92 8.29 -0.84
N VAL A 17 8.19 9.35 -1.10
CA VAL A 17 7.47 9.57 -2.38
C VAL A 17 8.46 9.58 -3.55
N ALA A 18 9.56 10.30 -3.43
CA ALA A 18 10.58 10.37 -4.48
C ALA A 18 11.22 8.99 -4.75
N GLU A 19 11.51 8.24 -3.69
CA GLU A 19 12.03 6.87 -3.79
C GLU A 19 11.05 5.93 -4.49
N LEU A 20 9.79 5.95 -4.09
CA LEU A 20 8.75 5.10 -4.68
C LEU A 20 8.43 5.47 -6.12
N GLU A 21 8.44 6.75 -6.47
CA GLU A 21 8.26 7.20 -7.85
C GLU A 21 9.37 6.71 -8.77
N ARG A 22 10.63 6.77 -8.32
CA ARG A 22 11.75 6.24 -9.08
C ARG A 22 11.65 4.74 -9.27
N PHE A 23 11.25 4.03 -8.24
CA PHE A 23 11.12 2.58 -8.24
C PHE A 23 10.00 2.11 -9.19
N THR A 24 8.85 2.77 -9.16
CA THR A 24 7.72 2.45 -10.05
C THR A 24 8.04 2.75 -11.51
N ARG A 25 8.74 3.84 -11.82
CA ARG A 25 9.18 4.16 -13.17
C ARG A 25 10.18 3.14 -13.71
N HIS A 26 11.11 2.71 -12.87
CA HIS A 26 12.12 1.72 -13.26
C HIS A 26 11.48 0.38 -13.62
N ARG A 27 10.45 -0.03 -12.89
CA ARG A 27 9.75 -1.30 -13.14
C ARG A 27 8.85 -1.28 -14.37
N GLU A 28 8.28 -0.16 -14.74
CA GLU A 28 7.50 -0.03 -15.98
C GLU A 28 8.35 -0.28 -17.23
N GLY A 29 9.68 -0.08 -17.13
CA GLY A 29 10.62 -0.35 -18.21
C GLY A 29 11.14 -1.78 -18.28
N ILE A 30 10.79 -2.66 -17.35
CA ILE A 30 11.24 -4.06 -17.35
C ILE A 30 10.34 -4.87 -18.30
N THR A 31 10.84 -5.12 -19.50
CA THR A 31 10.25 -6.08 -20.41
C THR A 31 10.77 -7.48 -20.08
N ILE A 32 9.85 -8.40 -19.81
CA ILE A 32 10.19 -9.79 -19.57
C ILE A 32 10.37 -10.45 -20.93
N GLU A 33 11.60 -10.87 -21.24
CA GLU A 33 11.91 -11.59 -22.47
C GLU A 33 11.16 -12.93 -22.53
N ARG A 34 10.56 -13.23 -23.68
CA ARG A 34 9.91 -14.51 -23.89
C ARG A 34 10.97 -15.60 -24.03
N SER A 35 10.88 -16.60 -23.18
CA SER A 35 11.72 -17.79 -23.25
C SER A 35 11.07 -18.87 -24.12
N ALA A 36 11.88 -19.62 -24.85
CA ALA A 36 11.44 -20.70 -25.70
C ALA A 36 11.17 -22.03 -24.97
N ASP A 37 11.50 -22.12 -23.69
CA ASP A 37 11.34 -23.32 -22.86
C ASP A 37 10.12 -23.20 -21.97
N GLN A 38 9.28 -24.26 -21.86
CA GLN A 38 8.08 -24.28 -21.02
C GLN A 38 8.39 -24.09 -19.53
N LEU A 39 9.50 -24.64 -19.03
CA LEU A 39 9.92 -24.45 -17.64
C LEU A 39 10.29 -22.99 -17.37
N GLU A 40 11.00 -22.37 -18.29
CA GLU A 40 11.34 -20.95 -18.21
C GLU A 40 10.09 -20.06 -18.33
N GLU A 41 9.09 -20.46 -19.13
CA GLU A 41 7.80 -19.76 -19.21
C GLU A 41 7.03 -19.81 -17.91
N ILE A 42 7.02 -20.96 -17.20
CA ILE A 42 6.37 -21.10 -15.90
C ILE A 42 7.09 -20.22 -14.85
N GLN A 43 8.42 -20.23 -14.85
CA GLN A 43 9.21 -19.38 -13.97
C GLN A 43 9.00 -17.90 -14.27
N ALA A 44 8.99 -17.52 -15.55
CA ALA A 44 8.73 -16.15 -15.98
C ALA A 44 7.32 -15.69 -15.59
N ALA A 45 6.31 -16.57 -15.67
CA ALA A 45 4.95 -16.26 -15.23
C ALA A 45 4.88 -16.05 -13.72
N SER A 46 5.59 -16.88 -12.93
CA SER A 46 5.68 -16.74 -11.48
C SER A 46 6.39 -15.44 -11.08
N GLU A 47 7.49 -15.12 -11.74
CA GLU A 47 8.23 -13.87 -11.53
C GLU A 47 7.39 -12.65 -11.88
N ARG A 48 6.62 -12.71 -12.96
CA ARG A 48 5.68 -11.65 -13.36
C ARG A 48 4.60 -11.45 -12.32
N ALA A 49 4.01 -12.54 -11.82
CA ALA A 49 2.98 -12.46 -10.77
C ALA A 49 3.53 -11.83 -9.50
N LEU A 50 4.75 -12.20 -9.08
CA LEU A 50 5.42 -11.61 -7.93
C LEU A 50 5.74 -10.13 -8.16
N ALA A 51 6.24 -9.79 -9.34
CA ALA A 51 6.53 -8.41 -9.71
C ALA A 51 5.28 -7.53 -9.70
N VAL A 52 4.14 -8.03 -10.18
CA VAL A 52 2.85 -7.32 -10.14
C VAL A 52 2.40 -7.11 -8.70
N CYS A 53 2.48 -8.13 -7.83
CA CYS A 53 2.13 -7.99 -6.42
C CYS A 53 3.00 -6.96 -5.70
N ASN A 54 4.31 -6.97 -5.96
CA ASN A 54 5.24 -6.00 -5.38
C ASN A 54 4.97 -4.58 -5.90
N LEU A 55 4.66 -4.45 -7.18
CA LEU A 55 4.31 -3.18 -7.80
C LEU A 55 3.04 -2.60 -7.20
N ASP A 56 2.00 -3.41 -7.02
CA ASP A 56 0.75 -3.01 -6.38
C ASP A 56 0.98 -2.50 -4.96
N ARG A 57 1.82 -3.19 -4.19
CA ARG A 57 2.19 -2.77 -2.83
C ARG A 57 2.88 -1.41 -2.84
N GLU A 58 3.78 -1.18 -3.76
CA GLU A 58 4.51 0.08 -3.89
C GLU A 58 3.61 1.22 -4.34
N PHE A 59 2.71 0.98 -5.29
CA PHE A 59 1.70 1.96 -5.69
C PHE A 59 0.78 2.34 -4.53
N ASN A 60 0.38 1.37 -3.71
CA ASN A 60 -0.42 1.62 -2.52
C ASN A 60 0.34 2.45 -1.49
N GLN A 61 1.61 2.13 -1.24
CA GLN A 61 2.45 2.94 -0.35
C GLN A 61 2.63 4.36 -0.89
N LEU A 62 2.86 4.52 -2.18
CA LEU A 62 3.00 5.82 -2.82
C LEU A 62 1.71 6.66 -2.67
N ARG A 63 0.57 6.05 -2.91
CA ARG A 63 -0.74 6.69 -2.73
C ARG A 63 -0.93 7.14 -1.29
N ASN A 64 -0.62 6.27 -0.34
CA ASN A 64 -0.76 6.56 1.09
C ASN A 64 0.23 7.65 1.55
N ALA A 65 1.45 7.64 1.05
CA ALA A 65 2.44 8.67 1.35
C ALA A 65 2.03 10.03 0.81
N ARG A 66 1.51 10.10 -0.41
CA ARG A 66 0.97 11.34 -1.00
C ARG A 66 -0.25 11.86 -0.22
N ALA A 67 -1.13 10.95 0.19
CA ALA A 67 -2.29 11.31 1.00
C ALA A 67 -1.86 11.84 2.38
N ALA A 68 -0.84 11.24 3.00
CA ALA A 68 -0.30 11.71 4.27
C ALA A 68 0.31 13.12 4.13
N LEU A 69 1.03 13.39 3.05
CA LEU A 69 1.56 14.73 2.76
C LEU A 69 0.46 15.78 2.63
N ARG A 70 -0.66 15.43 2.02
CA ARG A 70 -1.83 16.34 1.91
C ARG A 70 -2.48 16.62 3.26
N ARG A 71 -2.47 15.65 4.17
CA ARG A 71 -3.06 15.80 5.51
C ARG A 71 -2.25 16.71 6.43
N ILE A 72 -0.96 16.87 6.20
CA ILE A 72 -0.12 17.74 7.02
C ILE A 72 -0.63 19.20 7.04
N PRO A 73 -0.80 19.87 5.86
CA PRO A 73 -1.36 21.23 5.85
C PRO A 73 -2.82 21.29 6.29
N GLU A 74 -3.59 20.22 6.10
CA GLU A 74 -4.99 20.14 6.52
C GLU A 74 -5.16 19.97 8.04
N GLY A 75 -4.10 19.65 8.76
CA GLY A 75 -4.12 19.43 10.20
C GLY A 75 -4.68 18.07 10.65
N SER A 76 -4.89 17.15 9.72
CA SER A 76 -5.42 15.82 9.99
C SER A 76 -4.35 14.71 9.98
N PHE A 77 -3.08 15.07 9.82
CA PHE A 77 -1.98 14.12 9.88
C PHE A 77 -1.86 13.49 11.26
N GLY A 78 -1.68 12.18 11.32
CA GLY A 78 -1.59 11.45 12.58
C GLY A 78 -2.92 11.04 13.19
N THR A 79 -4.03 11.33 12.51
CA THR A 79 -5.39 10.95 12.93
C THR A 79 -5.87 9.77 12.08
N CYS A 80 -6.41 8.75 12.74
CA CYS A 80 -7.01 7.59 12.05
C CYS A 80 -8.21 8.04 11.21
N GLN A 81 -8.24 7.64 9.94
CA GLN A 81 -9.32 8.02 9.02
C GLN A 81 -10.61 7.25 9.27
N GLN A 82 -10.57 6.19 10.06
CA GLN A 82 -11.73 5.35 10.36
C GLN A 82 -12.42 5.74 11.67
N CYS A 83 -11.66 5.91 12.75
CA CYS A 83 -12.21 6.18 14.08
C CYS A 83 -11.91 7.59 14.60
N ASP A 84 -11.17 8.39 13.86
CA ASP A 84 -10.76 9.76 14.21
C ASP A 84 -9.89 9.88 15.48
N ASP A 85 -9.44 8.76 16.04
CA ASP A 85 -8.49 8.74 17.13
C ASP A 85 -7.06 8.98 16.66
N ASP A 86 -6.20 9.43 17.55
CA ASP A 86 -4.79 9.63 17.23
C ASP A 86 -4.08 8.29 16.97
N ILE A 87 -3.29 8.25 15.90
CA ILE A 87 -2.40 7.14 15.61
C ILE A 87 -1.22 7.20 16.59
N HIS A 88 -0.87 6.05 17.18
CA HIS A 88 0.21 5.98 18.15
C HIS A 88 1.53 6.49 17.53
N PRO A 89 2.31 7.34 18.26
CA PRO A 89 3.55 7.90 17.73
C PRO A 89 4.57 6.87 17.26
N LYS A 90 4.65 5.71 17.93
CA LYS A 90 5.54 4.61 17.52
C LYS A 90 5.14 4.03 16.17
N ARG A 91 3.84 3.94 15.89
CA ARG A 91 3.34 3.47 14.59
C ARG A 91 3.67 4.49 13.50
N LEU A 92 3.50 5.78 13.75
CA LEU A 92 3.87 6.83 12.81
C LEU A 92 5.38 6.88 12.54
N ALA A 93 6.20 6.62 13.54
CA ALA A 93 7.66 6.55 13.38
C ALA A 93 8.06 5.39 12.45
N ALA A 94 7.39 4.25 12.56
CA ALA A 94 7.65 3.07 11.74
C ALA A 94 6.99 3.17 10.35
N VAL A 95 5.76 3.71 10.29
CA VAL A 95 4.96 3.82 9.06
C VAL A 95 4.41 5.25 8.98
N PRO A 96 5.20 6.22 8.49
CA PRO A 96 4.76 7.62 8.42
C PRO A 96 3.55 7.86 7.53
N TRP A 97 3.29 6.97 6.58
CA TRP A 97 2.12 7.03 5.70
C TRP A 97 0.89 6.32 6.25
N ALA A 98 0.91 5.89 7.52
CA ALA A 98 -0.21 5.18 8.14
C ALA A 98 -1.50 6.00 8.06
N THR A 99 -2.55 5.37 7.54
CA THR A 99 -3.88 5.96 7.38
C THR A 99 -4.79 5.61 8.55
N PHE A 100 -4.57 4.44 9.17
CA PHE A 100 -5.39 3.88 10.23
C PHE A 100 -4.56 3.57 11.47
N CYS A 101 -5.20 3.60 12.64
CA CYS A 101 -4.62 3.08 13.87
C CYS A 101 -4.50 1.54 13.79
N ILE A 102 -3.76 0.95 14.72
CA ILE A 102 -3.55 -0.51 14.73
C ILE A 102 -4.87 -1.27 14.77
N ARG A 103 -5.82 -0.84 15.59
CA ARG A 103 -7.13 -1.51 15.73
C ARG A 103 -7.93 -1.48 14.45
N CYS A 104 -8.00 -0.35 13.79
CA CYS A 104 -8.73 -0.21 12.53
C CYS A 104 -8.04 -0.96 11.40
N GLN A 105 -6.71 -0.94 11.36
CA GLN A 105 -5.95 -1.69 10.37
C GLN A 105 -6.14 -3.20 10.54
N GLU A 106 -6.10 -3.72 11.75
CA GLU A 106 -6.37 -5.12 12.04
C GLU A 106 -7.80 -5.52 11.63
N ALA A 107 -8.77 -4.67 11.90
CA ALA A 107 -10.16 -4.92 11.51
C ALA A 107 -10.32 -4.96 9.99
N ILE A 108 -9.66 -4.07 9.26
CA ILE A 108 -9.67 -4.05 7.79
C ILE A 108 -8.98 -5.30 7.23
N ASP A 109 -7.83 -5.66 7.76
CA ASP A 109 -7.08 -6.85 7.32
C ASP A 109 -7.88 -8.13 7.56
N ASN A 110 -8.52 -8.25 8.72
CA ASN A 110 -9.38 -9.40 9.04
C ASN A 110 -10.60 -9.46 8.12
N ASN A 111 -11.22 -8.34 7.80
CA ASN A 111 -12.35 -8.30 6.87
C ASN A 111 -11.93 -8.65 5.44
N LEU A 112 -10.76 -8.19 5.00
CA LEU A 112 -10.20 -8.53 3.69
C LEU A 112 -9.92 -10.03 3.59
N ASP A 113 -9.34 -10.63 4.61
CA ASP A 113 -9.10 -12.08 4.67
C ASP A 113 -10.42 -12.88 4.59
N LEU A 114 -11.45 -12.41 5.29
CA LEU A 114 -12.78 -13.02 5.24
C LEU A 114 -13.43 -12.85 3.86
N GLU A 115 -13.27 -11.70 3.24
CA GLU A 115 -13.77 -11.43 1.90
C GLU A 115 -13.07 -12.28 0.85
N GLU A 116 -11.77 -12.47 0.95
CA GLU A 116 -11.02 -13.36 0.07
C GLU A 116 -11.48 -14.82 0.18
N ILE A 117 -11.77 -15.28 1.39
CA ILE A 117 -12.27 -16.63 1.63
C ILE A 117 -13.71 -16.77 1.11
N GLN A 118 -14.53 -15.74 1.22
CA GLN A 118 -15.96 -15.78 0.86
C GLN A 118 -16.26 -15.30 -0.55
N ALA A 119 -15.40 -14.50 -1.16
CA ALA A 119 -15.62 -13.92 -2.48
C ALA A 119 -15.87 -14.96 -3.59
N PRO A 120 -15.15 -16.09 -3.68
CA PRO A 120 -15.46 -17.11 -4.69
C PRO A 120 -16.87 -17.70 -4.57
N SER A 121 -17.33 -17.88 -3.33
CA SER A 121 -18.66 -18.41 -3.06
C SER A 121 -19.78 -17.43 -3.41
N ARG A 122 -19.55 -16.15 -3.16
CA ARG A 122 -20.51 -15.09 -3.50
C ARG A 122 -20.61 -14.87 -5.01
N ASP A 123 -19.51 -14.91 -5.72
CA ASP A 123 -19.48 -14.79 -7.18
C ASP A 123 -20.17 -15.98 -7.85
N LEU A 124 -19.98 -17.18 -7.34
CA LEU A 124 -20.65 -18.37 -7.83
C LEU A 124 -22.17 -18.30 -7.59
N LEU A 125 -22.60 -17.80 -6.44
CA LEU A 125 -24.02 -17.61 -6.13
C LEU A 125 -24.66 -16.52 -7.01
N ARG A 126 -23.95 -15.46 -7.31
CA ARG A 126 -24.43 -14.41 -8.21
C ARG A 126 -24.55 -14.90 -9.66
N ARG A 127 -23.65 -15.77 -10.11
CA ARG A 127 -23.69 -16.37 -11.45
C ARG A 127 -24.77 -17.43 -11.59
N ALA A 128 -25.15 -18.09 -10.49
CA ALA A 128 -26.20 -19.09 -10.45
C ALA A 128 -27.62 -18.49 -10.36
N ALA A 129 -27.73 -17.23 -10.03
CA ALA A 129 -28.97 -16.48 -10.00
C ALA A 129 -29.17 -15.73 -11.30
#